data_4d0b99d18fbb6273198c566f527e623d
#
_entry.id   4d0b99d18fbb6273198c566f527e623d
#
_cell.length_a   1.000
_cell.length_b   1.000
_cell.length_c   1.000
_cell.angle_alpha   90.00
_cell.angle_beta   90.00
_cell.angle_gamma   90.00
#
_symmetry.space_group_name_H-M   'P 1'
#
loop_
_entity.id
_entity.type
_entity.pdbx_description
1 polymer ?
#
loop_
_entity_poly.entity_id
_entity_poly.type
_entity_poly.pdbx_seq_one_letter_code
_entity_poly.pdbx_strand_id
1 'polypeptide(L)'
;YLNELQERRLKTFAEKEAKNKEELDKKDELIKQKDYEIARLKALLNMDGTNHNIPTSQTPINKKKVIPNTREKTGKSKGGQIGHPKHKLEKFKDEEVNEYCEHDMEKCPCCNSDTIEKTGEVKEKDELDFEIIVKKRRHVFYEYKCEKCGKIFHQEIPNNLKEDNQYGPQVQAFELTLMNQANVTINKAQKIIYGMTDGEINLSEGYIAKLQKRASKELEDFMQEMKKEIIKQKLLHWDDTVIMVNTNRSCLRFYGTDNLAYYTAHMQKNKEGLDEDEILKLLPKETIVEHDHNKVNYNEEYQFENAECNRHLMSDLQKVVDNLNHSWAKDLKELLSKMNKRRNWLIKKEKTEFEQEDLNKFEDKLSNIILKAYEENK
;
A
#
# COMPACT_ATOMS: atom_id res chain seq x y z
N TYR A 1 41.56 14.82 76.16
CA TYR A 1 41.64 15.96 75.17
C TYR A 1 42.19 15.53 73.83
N LEU A 2 43.29 14.80 73.68
CA LEU A 2 43.85 14.31 72.42
C LEU A 2 42.98 13.25 71.78
N ASN A 3 42.41 12.34 72.54
CA ASN A 3 41.49 11.31 72.01
C ASN A 3 40.18 11.93 71.49
N GLU A 4 39.62 12.88 72.22
CA GLU A 4 38.42 13.60 71.81
C GLU A 4 38.64 14.39 70.47
N LEU A 5 39.87 14.96 70.33
CA LEU A 5 40.23 15.68 69.13
C LEU A 5 40.39 14.72 67.93
N GLN A 6 40.90 13.52 68.15
CA GLN A 6 41.01 12.46 67.12
C GLN A 6 39.62 11.93 66.76
N GLU A 7 38.73 11.68 67.69
CA GLU A 7 37.36 11.26 67.44
C GLU A 7 36.57 12.30 66.58
N ARG A 8 36.69 13.61 66.97
CA ARG A 8 36.09 14.69 66.20
C ARG A 8 36.61 14.75 64.71
N ARG A 9 37.92 14.56 64.51
CA ARG A 9 38.53 14.52 63.15
C ARG A 9 38.04 13.32 62.35
N LEU A 10 37.96 12.14 62.97
CA LEU A 10 37.43 10.93 62.30
C LEU A 10 35.96 11.11 61.95
N LYS A 11 35.15 11.70 62.85
CA LYS A 11 33.75 11.98 62.53
C LYS A 11 33.56 12.99 61.40
N THR A 12 34.33 14.09 61.41
CA THR A 12 34.31 15.07 60.28
C THR A 12 34.83 14.48 58.96
N PHE A 13 35.78 13.55 59.01
CA PHE A 13 36.26 12.86 57.83
C PHE A 13 35.20 11.90 57.28
N ALA A 14 34.54 11.10 58.13
CA ALA A 14 33.45 10.21 57.74
C ALA A 14 32.24 10.99 57.14
N GLU A 15 31.89 12.14 57.74
CA GLU A 15 30.84 13.01 57.21
C GLU A 15 31.20 13.58 55.84
N LYS A 16 32.46 13.93 55.61
CA LYS A 16 32.93 14.37 54.27
C LYS A 16 32.94 13.24 53.23
N GLU A 17 33.38 12.04 53.62
CA GLU A 17 33.34 10.87 52.72
C GLU A 17 31.90 10.51 52.37
N ALA A 18 30.97 10.49 53.33
CA ALA A 18 29.56 10.22 53.05
C ALA A 18 28.96 11.25 52.08
N LYS A 19 29.29 12.54 52.28
CA LYS A 19 28.83 13.60 51.37
C LYS A 19 29.43 13.49 49.97
N ASN A 20 30.73 13.20 49.88
CA ASN A 20 31.39 12.98 48.58
C ASN A 20 30.81 11.76 47.86
N LYS A 21 30.49 10.69 48.59
CA LYS A 21 29.85 9.50 48.02
C LYS A 21 28.46 9.84 47.48
N GLU A 22 27.65 10.57 48.25
CA GLU A 22 26.31 11.02 47.80
C GLU A 22 26.39 11.93 46.56
N GLU A 23 27.39 12.82 46.47
CA GLU A 23 27.62 13.63 45.27
C GLU A 23 28.07 12.79 44.09
N LEU A 24 28.88 11.75 44.30
CA LEU A 24 29.31 10.82 43.27
C LEU A 24 28.12 10.03 42.70
N ASP A 25 27.31 9.45 43.60
CA ASP A 25 26.10 8.70 43.22
C ASP A 25 25.13 9.58 42.42
N LYS A 26 24.95 10.86 42.82
CA LYS A 26 24.13 11.82 42.04
C LYS A 26 24.70 12.12 40.65
N LYS A 27 26.03 12.23 40.55
CA LYS A 27 26.71 12.42 39.24
C LYS A 27 26.60 11.21 38.36
N ASP A 28 26.73 10.00 38.88
CA ASP A 28 26.60 8.76 38.18
C ASP A 28 25.17 8.59 37.63
N GLU A 29 24.15 8.93 38.40
CA GLU A 29 22.78 8.93 37.95
C GLU A 29 22.53 9.96 36.85
N LEU A 30 23.11 11.17 36.97
CA LEU A 30 23.02 12.18 35.89
C LEU A 30 23.73 11.74 34.64
N ILE A 31 24.88 11.09 34.73
CA ILE A 31 25.60 10.52 33.59
C ILE A 31 24.73 9.49 32.87
N LYS A 32 24.13 8.54 33.61
CA LYS A 32 23.20 7.54 33.02
C LYS A 32 22.03 8.20 32.28
N GLN A 33 21.42 9.24 32.88
CA GLN A 33 20.34 9.99 32.20
C GLN A 33 20.82 10.67 30.92
N LYS A 34 22.02 11.26 30.94
CA LYS A 34 22.62 11.90 29.75
C LYS A 34 22.98 10.88 28.67
N ASP A 35 23.52 9.74 29.04
CA ASP A 35 23.86 8.68 28.12
C ASP A 35 22.60 8.11 27.44
N TYR A 36 21.52 7.93 28.21
CA TYR A 36 20.21 7.54 27.66
C TYR A 36 19.69 8.56 26.66
N GLU A 37 19.74 9.87 26.98
CA GLU A 37 19.27 10.92 26.07
C GLU A 37 20.16 11.02 24.80
N ILE A 38 21.47 10.87 24.95
CA ILE A 38 22.40 10.82 23.81
C ILE A 38 22.07 9.61 22.89
N ALA A 39 21.83 8.45 23.46
CA ALA A 39 21.44 7.26 22.70
C ALA A 39 20.12 7.48 21.96
N ARG A 40 19.13 8.06 22.63
CA ARG A 40 17.84 8.44 22.04
C ARG A 40 17.99 9.41 20.88
N LEU A 41 18.76 10.49 21.06
CA LEU A 41 19.00 11.49 20.01
C LEU A 41 19.77 10.91 18.83
N LYS A 42 20.77 10.06 19.07
CA LYS A 42 21.48 9.32 18.01
C LYS A 42 20.52 8.42 17.22
N ALA A 43 19.62 7.70 17.90
CA ALA A 43 18.62 6.86 17.26
C ALA A 43 17.68 7.68 16.37
N LEU A 44 17.22 8.86 16.81
CA LEU A 44 16.43 9.78 16.03
C LEU A 44 17.17 10.31 14.78
N LEU A 45 18.46 10.64 14.92
CA LEU A 45 19.29 11.09 13.81
C LEU A 45 19.54 10.00 12.77
N ASN A 46 19.57 8.73 13.18
CA ASN A 46 19.81 7.59 12.30
C ASN A 46 18.54 7.05 11.65
N MET A 47 17.36 7.62 11.95
CA MET A 47 16.10 7.15 11.36
C MET A 47 16.06 7.38 9.86
N ASP A 48 15.74 6.33 9.11
CA ASP A 48 15.48 6.37 7.67
C ASP A 48 14.42 5.30 7.27
N GLY A 49 14.08 5.24 6.01
CA GLY A 49 13.05 4.30 5.51
C GLY A 49 13.43 2.80 5.59
N THR A 50 14.64 2.45 6.06
CA THR A 50 15.08 1.04 6.22
C THR A 50 14.97 0.55 7.66
N ASN A 51 15.05 1.45 8.62
CA ASN A 51 15.04 1.16 10.07
C ASN A 51 13.89 1.84 10.82
N HIS A 52 12.98 2.46 10.10
CA HIS A 52 11.78 3.10 10.65
C HIS A 52 10.65 3.09 9.63
N ASN A 53 9.39 3.20 10.08
CA ASN A 53 8.21 3.27 9.23
C ASN A 53 7.94 4.68 8.66
N ILE A 54 8.97 5.50 8.51
CA ILE A 54 8.87 6.81 7.88
C ILE A 54 8.79 6.63 6.37
N PRO A 55 7.81 7.25 5.68
CA PRO A 55 7.77 7.25 4.23
C PRO A 55 9.09 7.75 3.64
N THR A 56 9.59 7.09 2.61
CA THR A 56 10.84 7.46 1.95
C THR A 56 10.84 8.89 1.40
N SER A 57 9.66 9.46 1.14
CA SER A 57 9.48 10.86 0.76
C SER A 57 9.88 11.85 1.87
N GLN A 58 9.80 11.45 3.13
CA GLN A 58 10.16 12.28 4.29
C GLN A 58 11.64 12.13 4.68
N THR A 59 12.34 11.16 4.12
CA THR A 59 13.79 11.01 4.35
C THR A 59 14.55 12.08 3.56
N PRO A 60 15.43 12.87 4.20
CA PRO A 60 16.25 13.86 3.52
C PRO A 60 17.05 13.24 2.36
N ILE A 61 17.17 13.94 1.25
CA ILE A 61 17.77 13.40 0.01
C ILE A 61 19.20 12.88 0.24
N ASN A 62 19.98 13.55 1.08
CA ASN A 62 21.35 13.15 1.45
C ASN A 62 21.42 11.91 2.34
N LYS A 63 20.29 11.48 2.95
CA LYS A 63 20.16 10.28 3.78
C LYS A 63 19.39 9.16 3.09
N LYS A 64 18.90 9.37 1.86
CA LYS A 64 18.19 8.33 1.12
C LYS A 64 19.13 7.18 0.80
N LYS A 65 19.03 6.12 1.57
CA LYS A 65 19.66 4.84 1.21
C LYS A 65 18.87 4.20 0.07
N VAL A 66 19.57 3.55 -0.85
CA VAL A 66 18.92 2.69 -1.84
C VAL A 66 18.28 1.55 -1.05
N ILE A 67 16.95 1.56 -0.97
CA ILE A 67 16.20 0.46 -0.37
C ILE A 67 16.47 -0.75 -1.27
N PRO A 68 17.15 -1.80 -0.78
CA PRO A 68 17.37 -2.97 -1.60
C PRO A 68 16.00 -3.52 -1.99
N ASN A 69 15.81 -3.68 -3.30
CA ASN A 69 14.65 -4.37 -3.81
C ASN A 69 14.57 -5.73 -3.10
N THR A 70 13.43 -6.07 -2.52
CA THR A 70 13.19 -7.37 -1.86
C THR A 70 13.31 -8.57 -2.81
N ARG A 71 13.43 -8.32 -4.12
CA ARG A 71 13.76 -9.34 -5.10
C ARG A 71 15.18 -9.83 -4.85
N GLU A 72 15.34 -11.11 -4.60
CA GLU A 72 16.66 -11.76 -4.54
C GLU A 72 17.40 -11.48 -5.85
N LYS A 73 18.66 -11.05 -5.71
CA LYS A 73 19.54 -10.95 -6.87
C LYS A 73 19.82 -12.39 -7.36
N THR A 74 19.15 -12.79 -8.41
CA THR A 74 19.29 -14.14 -8.98
C THR A 74 20.61 -14.36 -9.71
N GLY A 75 21.51 -13.37 -9.77
CA GLY A 75 22.73 -13.40 -10.59
C GLY A 75 22.50 -13.35 -12.10
N LYS A 76 21.25 -13.33 -12.52
CA LYS A 76 20.85 -13.29 -13.95
C LYS A 76 20.98 -11.87 -14.50
N SER A 77 21.32 -11.75 -15.78
CA SER A 77 21.37 -10.47 -16.48
C SER A 77 20.00 -9.79 -16.50
N LYS A 78 19.97 -8.45 -16.59
CA LYS A 78 18.73 -7.69 -16.74
C LYS A 78 18.11 -7.99 -18.11
N GLY A 79 16.80 -8.21 -18.17
CA GLY A 79 16.05 -8.50 -19.40
C GLY A 79 15.66 -9.97 -19.53
N GLY A 80 15.21 -10.36 -20.71
CA GLY A 80 14.81 -11.74 -21.03
C GLY A 80 16.01 -12.70 -20.91
N GLN A 81 15.82 -13.81 -20.21
CA GLN A 81 16.84 -14.85 -20.08
C GLN A 81 16.87 -15.72 -21.32
N ILE A 82 18.00 -16.46 -21.54
CA ILE A 82 18.08 -17.45 -22.64
C ILE A 82 16.93 -18.47 -22.45
N GLY A 83 16.14 -18.67 -23.52
CA GLY A 83 14.96 -19.55 -23.48
C GLY A 83 13.65 -18.86 -23.02
N HIS A 84 13.69 -17.57 -22.67
CA HIS A 84 12.45 -16.81 -22.39
C HIS A 84 11.68 -16.63 -23.71
N PRO A 85 10.43 -17.09 -23.80
CA PRO A 85 9.61 -16.88 -25.01
C PRO A 85 9.45 -15.40 -25.26
N LYS A 86 9.63 -14.97 -26.50
CA LYS A 86 9.32 -13.59 -26.91
C LYS A 86 7.81 -13.41 -26.87
N HIS A 87 7.33 -12.49 -26.05
CA HIS A 87 5.96 -11.97 -26.21
C HIS A 87 5.98 -10.98 -27.37
N LYS A 88 5.39 -11.38 -28.48
CA LYS A 88 5.15 -10.54 -29.65
C LYS A 88 3.65 -10.39 -29.82
N LEU A 89 3.23 -9.28 -30.40
CA LEU A 89 1.90 -9.19 -30.98
C LEU A 89 1.84 -10.28 -32.08
N GLU A 90 0.87 -11.18 -31.98
CA GLU A 90 0.64 -12.23 -32.93
C GLU A 90 -0.01 -11.65 -34.21
N LYS A 91 0.19 -12.30 -35.37
CA LYS A 91 -0.49 -11.92 -36.60
C LYS A 91 -2.01 -12.09 -36.39
N PHE A 92 -2.78 -11.11 -36.82
CA PHE A 92 -4.24 -11.18 -36.75
C PHE A 92 -4.77 -12.26 -37.66
N LYS A 93 -5.86 -12.89 -37.27
CA LYS A 93 -6.65 -13.71 -38.16
C LYS A 93 -7.51 -12.81 -39.06
N ASP A 94 -7.76 -13.23 -40.26
CA ASP A 94 -8.56 -12.44 -41.23
C ASP A 94 -9.91 -12.01 -40.65
N GLU A 95 -10.51 -12.84 -39.77
CA GLU A 95 -11.76 -12.57 -39.05
C GLU A 95 -11.64 -11.45 -38.00
N GLU A 96 -10.43 -11.16 -37.53
CA GLU A 96 -10.13 -10.16 -36.51
C GLU A 96 -9.80 -8.79 -37.13
N VAL A 97 -9.53 -8.74 -38.42
CA VAL A 97 -9.17 -7.52 -39.15
C VAL A 97 -10.41 -6.67 -39.37
N ASN A 98 -10.39 -5.44 -38.87
CA ASN A 98 -11.51 -4.50 -39.00
C ASN A 98 -11.37 -3.60 -40.24
N GLU A 99 -10.15 -3.35 -40.70
CA GLU A 99 -9.84 -2.44 -41.78
C GLU A 99 -8.66 -2.95 -42.61
N TYR A 100 -8.78 -2.88 -43.92
CA TYR A 100 -7.73 -3.22 -44.87
C TYR A 100 -7.23 -1.93 -45.52
N CYS A 101 -5.96 -1.59 -45.30
CA CYS A 101 -5.29 -0.45 -45.92
C CYS A 101 -4.48 -0.96 -47.13
N GLU A 102 -5.01 -0.81 -48.34
CA GLU A 102 -4.31 -1.21 -49.53
C GLU A 102 -3.33 -0.11 -50.00
N HIS A 103 -2.10 -0.53 -50.28
CA HIS A 103 -1.04 0.35 -50.74
C HIS A 103 -0.64 -0.05 -52.17
N ASP A 104 -1.22 0.62 -53.15
CA ASP A 104 -0.93 0.39 -54.55
C ASP A 104 0.13 1.35 -55.10
N MET A 105 0.85 0.92 -56.11
CA MET A 105 1.82 1.73 -56.84
C MET A 105 1.27 2.03 -58.23
N GLU A 106 1.36 3.29 -58.64
CA GLU A 106 0.93 3.73 -59.98
C GLU A 106 2.06 3.69 -60.98
N LYS A 107 3.31 3.78 -60.53
CA LYS A 107 4.50 3.88 -61.37
C LYS A 107 5.67 3.08 -60.84
N CYS A 108 6.51 2.61 -61.73
CA CYS A 108 7.77 1.97 -61.36
C CYS A 108 8.71 2.94 -60.67
N PRO A 109 9.18 2.69 -59.43
CA PRO A 109 10.07 3.59 -58.69
C PRO A 109 11.48 3.69 -59.29
N CYS A 110 11.85 2.81 -60.23
CA CYS A 110 13.16 2.79 -60.88
C CYS A 110 13.17 3.61 -62.19
N CYS A 111 12.20 3.41 -63.08
CA CYS A 111 12.19 4.02 -64.41
C CYS A 111 10.99 4.95 -64.65
N ASN A 112 10.12 5.14 -63.68
CA ASN A 112 8.94 5.99 -63.71
C ASN A 112 7.90 5.60 -64.78
N SER A 113 7.96 4.34 -65.30
CA SER A 113 6.97 3.78 -66.21
C SER A 113 5.64 3.56 -65.48
N ASP A 114 4.54 3.85 -66.15
CA ASP A 114 3.16 3.57 -65.72
C ASP A 114 2.68 2.15 -66.10
N THR A 115 3.48 1.42 -66.90
CA THR A 115 3.22 0.04 -67.26
C THR A 115 3.80 -0.90 -66.19
N ILE A 116 3.06 -1.11 -65.09
CA ILE A 116 3.39 -2.05 -64.04
C ILE A 116 2.28 -3.08 -63.85
N GLU A 117 2.63 -4.30 -63.41
CA GLU A 117 1.71 -5.41 -63.21
C GLU A 117 1.89 -5.99 -61.82
N LYS A 118 0.77 -6.31 -61.13
CA LYS A 118 0.78 -7.00 -59.84
C LYS A 118 1.22 -8.45 -60.01
N THR A 119 2.25 -8.89 -59.33
CA THR A 119 2.80 -10.26 -59.44
C THR A 119 1.95 -11.30 -58.71
N GLY A 120 1.00 -10.87 -57.86
CA GLY A 120 0.18 -11.73 -57.02
C GLY A 120 0.79 -12.06 -55.66
N GLU A 121 2.07 -11.75 -55.44
CA GLU A 121 2.67 -11.86 -54.11
C GLU A 121 2.29 -10.64 -53.26
N VAL A 122 1.81 -10.90 -52.03
CA VAL A 122 1.36 -9.87 -51.08
C VAL A 122 2.25 -9.92 -49.84
N LYS A 123 2.66 -8.76 -49.38
CA LYS A 123 3.37 -8.60 -48.08
C LYS A 123 2.47 -7.87 -47.11
N GLU A 124 1.96 -8.60 -46.13
CA GLU A 124 1.07 -8.09 -45.08
C GLU A 124 1.82 -7.65 -43.86
N LYS A 125 1.31 -6.63 -43.18
CA LYS A 125 1.75 -6.17 -41.88
C LYS A 125 0.54 -5.74 -41.06
N ASP A 126 0.42 -6.24 -39.86
CA ASP A 126 -0.67 -5.95 -38.94
C ASP A 126 -0.27 -4.79 -38.02
N GLU A 127 -1.21 -3.89 -37.81
CA GLU A 127 -1.12 -2.78 -36.88
C GLU A 127 -2.34 -2.79 -35.95
N LEU A 128 -2.12 -2.68 -34.64
CA LEU A 128 -3.18 -2.55 -33.67
C LEU A 128 -3.19 -1.11 -33.13
N ASP A 129 -4.25 -0.40 -33.44
CA ASP A 129 -4.46 0.97 -32.99
C ASP A 129 -5.85 1.16 -32.37
N PHE A 130 -6.12 2.30 -31.78
CA PHE A 130 -7.42 2.64 -31.23
C PHE A 130 -7.79 4.10 -31.50
N GLU A 131 -9.09 4.33 -31.63
CA GLU A 131 -9.67 5.67 -31.81
C GLU A 131 -10.62 6.02 -30.66
N ILE A 132 -10.65 7.29 -30.30
CA ILE A 132 -11.60 7.82 -29.33
C ILE A 132 -12.70 8.58 -30.07
N ILE A 133 -13.91 8.03 -30.05
CA ILE A 133 -15.06 8.61 -30.72
C ILE A 133 -16.02 9.21 -29.69
N VAL A 134 -16.23 10.53 -29.74
CA VAL A 134 -17.24 11.20 -28.92
C VAL A 134 -18.62 11.02 -29.57
N LYS A 135 -19.56 10.42 -28.82
CA LYS A 135 -20.94 10.16 -29.30
C LYS A 135 -21.92 11.12 -28.66
N LYS A 136 -22.50 12.02 -29.44
CA LYS A 136 -23.58 12.93 -29.06
C LYS A 136 -24.94 12.24 -29.35
N ARG A 137 -25.62 11.76 -28.29
CA ARG A 137 -26.91 11.07 -28.42
C ARG A 137 -28.05 11.98 -28.03
N ARG A 138 -29.13 11.98 -28.80
CA ARG A 138 -30.40 12.64 -28.47
C ARG A 138 -31.48 11.57 -28.28
N HIS A 139 -32.02 11.50 -27.08
CA HIS A 139 -33.15 10.64 -26.76
C HIS A 139 -34.43 11.43 -27.00
N VAL A 140 -35.35 10.90 -27.80
CA VAL A 140 -36.63 11.58 -28.14
C VAL A 140 -37.76 10.72 -27.61
N PHE A 141 -38.59 11.31 -26.74
CA PHE A 141 -39.75 10.66 -26.18
C PHE A 141 -40.98 11.37 -26.76
N TYR A 142 -41.72 10.65 -27.62
CA TYR A 142 -42.95 11.19 -28.22
C TYR A 142 -44.10 11.11 -27.22
N GLU A 143 -44.95 12.14 -27.21
CA GLU A 143 -46.20 12.17 -26.47
C GLU A 143 -47.31 11.54 -27.28
N TYR A 144 -48.10 10.71 -26.65
CA TYR A 144 -49.27 10.04 -27.24
C TYR A 144 -50.52 10.38 -26.48
N LYS A 145 -51.66 10.48 -27.19
CA LYS A 145 -52.99 10.62 -26.61
C LYS A 145 -53.81 9.39 -26.89
N CYS A 146 -54.37 8.76 -25.88
CA CYS A 146 -55.28 7.63 -26.08
C CYS A 146 -56.63 8.13 -26.60
N GLU A 147 -57.05 7.67 -27.74
CA GLU A 147 -58.36 8.07 -28.35
C GLU A 147 -59.56 7.57 -27.52
N LYS A 148 -59.41 6.44 -26.79
CA LYS A 148 -60.50 5.84 -26.02
C LYS A 148 -60.75 6.56 -24.67
N CYS A 149 -59.69 6.94 -23.94
CA CYS A 149 -59.82 7.54 -22.61
C CYS A 149 -59.26 8.96 -22.50
N GLY A 150 -58.70 9.51 -23.59
CA GLY A 150 -58.15 10.86 -23.63
C GLY A 150 -56.84 11.06 -22.88
N LYS A 151 -56.28 10.04 -22.21
CA LYS A 151 -55.06 10.13 -21.43
C LYS A 151 -53.86 10.42 -22.34
N ILE A 152 -53.06 11.40 -21.90
CA ILE A 152 -51.78 11.76 -22.53
C ILE A 152 -50.64 11.02 -21.80
N PHE A 153 -49.71 10.46 -22.53
CA PHE A 153 -48.58 9.70 -21.97
C PHE A 153 -47.40 9.64 -22.97
N HIS A 154 -46.24 9.38 -22.45
CA HIS A 154 -45.05 9.06 -23.23
C HIS A 154 -44.42 7.78 -22.65
N GLN A 155 -43.46 7.21 -23.36
CA GLN A 155 -42.66 6.11 -22.84
C GLN A 155 -41.92 6.56 -21.56
N GLU A 156 -41.80 5.68 -20.58
CA GLU A 156 -41.10 5.97 -19.34
C GLU A 156 -39.63 6.34 -19.63
N ILE A 157 -39.20 7.47 -19.07
CA ILE A 157 -37.83 7.96 -19.21
C ILE A 157 -36.94 7.09 -18.33
N PRO A 158 -35.89 6.43 -18.88
CA PRO A 158 -34.95 5.62 -18.10
C PRO A 158 -34.30 6.41 -16.98
N ASN A 159 -34.14 5.80 -15.81
CA ASN A 159 -33.59 6.42 -14.60
C ASN A 159 -32.18 7.01 -14.73
N ASN A 160 -31.43 6.60 -15.75
CA ASN A 160 -30.12 7.15 -16.08
C ASN A 160 -30.16 8.43 -16.94
N LEU A 161 -31.33 8.85 -17.39
CA LEU A 161 -31.57 10.12 -18.10
C LEU A 161 -32.29 11.09 -17.20
N LYS A 162 -31.55 11.74 -16.29
CA LYS A 162 -32.12 12.61 -15.24
C LYS A 162 -32.19 14.07 -15.64
N GLU A 163 -31.30 14.50 -16.51
CA GLU A 163 -31.15 15.90 -16.90
C GLU A 163 -31.36 16.05 -18.41
N ASP A 164 -31.77 17.23 -18.86
CA ASP A 164 -31.95 17.57 -20.27
C ASP A 164 -30.63 17.43 -21.07
N ASN A 165 -29.51 17.74 -20.40
CA ASN A 165 -28.16 17.58 -20.94
C ASN A 165 -27.27 16.96 -19.86
N GLN A 166 -26.66 15.81 -20.16
CA GLN A 166 -25.82 15.11 -19.22
C GLN A 166 -24.65 14.38 -19.87
N TYR A 167 -23.58 14.17 -19.12
CA TYR A 167 -22.53 13.26 -19.53
C TYR A 167 -22.98 11.80 -19.39
N GLY A 168 -22.75 11.01 -20.41
CA GLY A 168 -23.14 9.60 -20.46
C GLY A 168 -22.35 8.72 -19.49
N PRO A 169 -22.83 7.49 -19.25
CA PRO A 169 -22.23 6.59 -18.27
C PRO A 169 -20.77 6.22 -18.58
N GLN A 170 -20.38 6.14 -19.87
CA GLN A 170 -19.01 5.81 -20.27
C GLN A 170 -18.02 6.92 -19.85
N VAL A 171 -18.39 8.20 -20.03
CA VAL A 171 -17.58 9.34 -19.58
C VAL A 171 -17.41 9.30 -18.06
N GLN A 172 -18.50 9.03 -17.33
CA GLN A 172 -18.48 8.94 -15.88
C GLN A 172 -17.61 7.78 -15.38
N ALA A 173 -17.73 6.60 -16.00
CA ALA A 173 -16.94 5.42 -15.65
C ALA A 173 -15.45 5.62 -15.95
N PHE A 174 -15.12 6.22 -17.08
CA PHE A 174 -13.74 6.51 -17.45
C PHE A 174 -13.09 7.48 -16.44
N GLU A 175 -13.79 8.55 -16.07
CA GLU A 175 -13.32 9.53 -15.08
C GLU A 175 -13.07 8.88 -13.70
N LEU A 176 -14.02 8.07 -13.22
CA LEU A 176 -13.85 7.33 -11.97
C LEU A 176 -12.67 6.34 -12.03
N THR A 177 -12.43 5.71 -13.18
CA THR A 177 -11.30 4.80 -13.40
C THR A 177 -9.97 5.56 -13.34
N LEU A 178 -9.86 6.72 -13.98
CA LEU A 178 -8.66 7.57 -13.90
C LEU A 178 -8.34 7.94 -12.45
N MET A 179 -9.34 8.32 -11.67
CA MET A 179 -9.12 8.76 -10.30
C MET A 179 -8.80 7.58 -9.35
N ASN A 180 -9.56 6.49 -9.41
CA ASN A 180 -9.49 5.44 -8.40
C ASN A 180 -8.51 4.30 -8.78
N GLN A 181 -8.36 3.96 -10.06
CA GLN A 181 -7.42 2.93 -10.51
C GLN A 181 -6.05 3.51 -10.86
N ALA A 182 -6.03 4.64 -11.57
CA ALA A 182 -4.79 5.27 -12.01
C ALA A 182 -4.24 6.32 -11.03
N ASN A 183 -4.93 6.60 -9.91
CA ASN A 183 -4.55 7.61 -8.91
C ASN A 183 -4.29 9.00 -9.53
N VAL A 184 -5.05 9.37 -10.55
CA VAL A 184 -4.93 10.67 -11.22
C VAL A 184 -5.70 11.72 -10.42
N THR A 185 -5.11 12.88 -10.19
CA THR A 185 -5.80 14.00 -9.51
C THR A 185 -6.93 14.56 -10.38
N ILE A 186 -7.95 15.15 -9.76
CA ILE A 186 -9.12 15.74 -10.45
C ILE A 186 -8.71 16.65 -11.62
N ASN A 187 -7.78 17.57 -11.37
CA ASN A 187 -7.30 18.50 -12.41
C ASN A 187 -6.60 17.79 -13.58
N LYS A 188 -5.85 16.73 -13.31
CA LYS A 188 -5.19 15.94 -14.37
C LYS A 188 -6.19 15.09 -15.13
N ALA A 189 -7.15 14.46 -14.45
CA ALA A 189 -8.20 13.66 -15.07
C ALA A 189 -9.04 14.52 -16.02
N GLN A 190 -9.44 15.73 -15.61
CA GLN A 190 -10.08 16.71 -16.48
C GLN A 190 -9.26 17.01 -17.74
N LYS A 191 -7.96 17.27 -17.58
CA LYS A 191 -7.06 17.58 -18.73
C LYS A 191 -6.87 16.40 -19.66
N ILE A 192 -6.81 15.19 -19.12
CA ILE A 192 -6.67 13.97 -19.93
C ILE A 192 -7.89 13.81 -20.82
N ILE A 193 -9.11 13.82 -20.26
CA ILE A 193 -10.30 13.62 -21.06
C ILE A 193 -10.52 14.75 -22.05
N TYR A 194 -10.22 16.00 -21.67
CA TYR A 194 -10.28 17.15 -22.58
C TYR A 194 -9.33 16.97 -23.77
N GLY A 195 -8.07 16.60 -23.52
CA GLY A 195 -7.08 16.40 -24.59
C GLY A 195 -7.37 15.20 -25.46
N MET A 196 -7.84 14.08 -24.89
CA MET A 196 -8.19 12.87 -25.64
C MET A 196 -9.43 13.04 -26.54
N THR A 197 -10.24 14.07 -26.31
CA THR A 197 -11.49 14.32 -27.05
C THR A 197 -11.46 15.64 -27.81
N ASP A 198 -10.28 16.17 -28.11
CA ASP A 198 -10.11 17.45 -28.81
C ASP A 198 -10.97 18.59 -28.21
N GLY A 199 -11.12 18.58 -26.90
CA GLY A 199 -11.91 19.59 -26.16
C GLY A 199 -13.41 19.39 -26.18
N GLU A 200 -13.95 18.37 -26.83
CA GLU A 200 -15.39 18.11 -26.90
C GLU A 200 -15.99 17.74 -25.53
N ILE A 201 -15.22 17.08 -24.68
CA ILE A 201 -15.64 16.78 -23.31
C ILE A 201 -14.85 17.66 -22.35
N ASN A 202 -15.55 18.63 -21.77
CA ASN A 202 -14.98 19.59 -20.80
C ASN A 202 -15.71 19.49 -19.47
N LEU A 203 -15.24 18.57 -18.59
CA LEU A 203 -15.77 18.39 -17.25
C LEU A 203 -15.26 19.49 -16.32
N SER A 204 -16.10 20.01 -15.45
CA SER A 204 -15.60 20.87 -14.36
C SER A 204 -15.06 20.03 -13.20
N GLU A 205 -14.07 20.54 -12.47
CA GLU A 205 -13.54 19.87 -11.26
C GLU A 205 -14.63 19.62 -10.23
N GLY A 206 -15.58 20.56 -10.09
CA GLY A 206 -16.74 20.40 -9.21
C GLY A 206 -17.71 19.28 -9.64
N TYR A 207 -17.87 19.06 -10.94
CA TYR A 207 -18.63 17.92 -11.45
C TYR A 207 -17.94 16.59 -11.09
N ILE A 208 -16.64 16.50 -11.31
CA ILE A 208 -15.85 15.29 -11.03
C ILE A 208 -15.91 14.96 -9.53
N ALA A 209 -15.76 15.95 -8.65
CA ALA A 209 -15.87 15.77 -7.21
C ALA A 209 -17.27 15.28 -6.78
N LYS A 210 -18.35 15.83 -7.39
CA LYS A 210 -19.72 15.36 -7.16
C LYS A 210 -19.95 13.96 -7.70
N LEU A 211 -19.34 13.60 -8.84
CA LEU A 211 -19.41 12.26 -9.41
C LEU A 211 -18.81 11.23 -8.46
N GLN A 212 -17.64 11.51 -7.89
CA GLN A 212 -16.99 10.63 -6.92
C GLN A 212 -17.83 10.44 -5.66
N LYS A 213 -18.39 11.54 -5.11
CA LYS A 213 -19.29 11.47 -3.95
C LYS A 213 -20.55 10.64 -4.23
N ARG A 214 -21.12 10.76 -5.43
CA ARG A 214 -22.29 9.96 -5.86
C ARG A 214 -21.92 8.48 -5.99
N ALA A 215 -20.80 8.17 -6.63
CA ALA A 215 -20.30 6.78 -6.77
C ALA A 215 -20.07 6.14 -5.40
N SER A 216 -19.48 6.87 -4.44
CA SER A 216 -19.30 6.40 -3.07
C SER A 216 -20.63 6.05 -2.40
N LYS A 217 -21.65 6.89 -2.58
CA LYS A 217 -22.98 6.65 -2.02
C LYS A 217 -23.67 5.42 -2.64
N GLU A 218 -23.54 5.24 -3.94
CA GLU A 218 -24.12 4.07 -4.66
C GLU A 218 -23.43 2.75 -4.26
N LEU A 219 -22.22 2.81 -3.71
CA LEU A 219 -21.47 1.65 -3.21
C LEU A 219 -21.71 1.36 -1.72
N GLU A 220 -22.57 2.09 -1.03
CA GLU A 220 -22.75 1.98 0.42
C GLU A 220 -23.18 0.56 0.84
N ASP A 221 -24.17 0.00 0.16
CA ASP A 221 -24.63 -1.39 0.42
C ASP A 221 -23.53 -2.42 0.15
N PHE A 222 -22.76 -2.24 -0.93
CA PHE A 222 -21.61 -3.09 -1.23
C PHE A 222 -20.55 -3.01 -0.12
N MET A 223 -20.27 -1.81 0.40
CA MET A 223 -19.32 -1.63 1.50
C MET A 223 -19.79 -2.30 2.79
N GLN A 224 -21.10 -2.31 3.07
CA GLN A 224 -21.67 -3.04 4.21
C GLN A 224 -21.52 -4.55 4.06
N GLU A 225 -21.76 -5.10 2.87
CA GLU A 225 -21.51 -6.53 2.62
C GLU A 225 -20.03 -6.88 2.69
N MET A 226 -19.14 -6.04 2.15
CA MET A 226 -17.69 -6.21 2.25
C MET A 226 -17.24 -6.25 3.72
N LYS A 227 -17.78 -5.37 4.57
CA LYS A 227 -17.51 -5.35 6.01
C LYS A 227 -17.91 -6.67 6.68
N LYS A 228 -19.10 -7.22 6.34
CA LYS A 228 -19.55 -8.52 6.85
C LYS A 228 -18.61 -9.66 6.43
N GLU A 229 -18.10 -9.61 5.18
CA GLU A 229 -17.16 -10.63 4.70
C GLU A 229 -15.79 -10.51 5.39
N ILE A 230 -15.31 -9.30 5.68
CA ILE A 230 -14.07 -9.06 6.44
C ILE A 230 -14.17 -9.68 7.84
N ILE A 231 -15.29 -9.50 8.53
CA ILE A 231 -15.49 -10.02 9.91
C ILE A 231 -15.47 -11.56 9.96
N LYS A 232 -15.80 -12.25 8.87
CA LYS A 232 -15.81 -13.72 8.80
C LYS A 232 -14.43 -14.34 8.54
N GLN A 233 -13.41 -13.53 8.26
CA GLN A 233 -12.09 -14.04 7.90
C GLN A 233 -11.36 -14.63 9.11
N LYS A 234 -10.62 -15.71 8.91
CA LYS A 234 -9.79 -16.35 9.94
C LYS A 234 -8.43 -15.67 10.12
N LEU A 235 -7.94 -15.00 9.08
CA LEU A 235 -6.73 -14.22 9.08
C LEU A 235 -7.02 -12.85 8.46
N LEU A 236 -6.70 -11.80 9.19
CA LEU A 236 -6.92 -10.42 8.76
C LEU A 236 -5.62 -9.63 8.89
N HIS A 237 -5.26 -8.89 7.85
CA HIS A 237 -4.21 -7.89 7.91
C HIS A 237 -4.82 -6.52 8.22
N TRP A 238 -4.25 -5.83 9.18
CA TRP A 238 -4.67 -4.50 9.59
C TRP A 238 -3.47 -3.56 9.65
N ASP A 239 -3.55 -2.44 8.96
CA ASP A 239 -2.51 -1.40 8.97
C ASP A 239 -3.10 0.00 8.88
N ASP A 240 -2.40 0.97 9.42
CA ASP A 240 -2.78 2.38 9.44
C ASP A 240 -1.71 3.25 8.77
N THR A 241 -2.12 4.04 7.81
CA THR A 241 -1.25 5.00 7.11
C THR A 241 -1.68 6.43 7.38
N VAL A 242 -0.70 7.30 7.62
CA VAL A 242 -0.96 8.75 7.75
C VAL A 242 -1.22 9.35 6.38
N ILE A 243 -2.35 10.05 6.26
CA ILE A 243 -2.72 10.86 5.10
C ILE A 243 -2.92 12.32 5.52
N MET A 244 -2.88 13.23 4.55
CA MET A 244 -3.17 14.64 4.78
C MET A 244 -4.51 14.99 4.16
N VAL A 245 -5.44 15.48 4.97
CA VAL A 245 -6.77 15.95 4.52
C VAL A 245 -6.90 17.41 4.90
N ASN A 246 -7.01 18.30 3.92
CA ASN A 246 -7.08 19.75 4.14
C ASN A 246 -5.97 20.27 5.08
N THR A 247 -4.73 19.88 4.82
CA THR A 247 -3.54 20.20 5.64
C THR A 247 -3.51 19.56 7.04
N ASN A 248 -4.56 18.90 7.46
CA ASN A 248 -4.61 18.18 8.73
C ASN A 248 -4.13 16.74 8.58
N ARG A 249 -3.40 16.27 9.58
CA ARG A 249 -2.96 14.89 9.65
C ARG A 249 -4.15 14.00 10.00
N SER A 250 -4.41 13.02 9.15
CA SER A 250 -5.50 12.06 9.28
C SER A 250 -4.97 10.64 9.12
N CYS A 251 -5.80 9.64 9.34
CA CYS A 251 -5.47 8.23 9.26
C CYS A 251 -6.30 7.57 8.16
N LEU A 252 -5.65 6.85 7.26
CA LEU A 252 -6.27 5.88 6.37
C LEU A 252 -5.97 4.50 6.93
N ARG A 253 -7.01 3.72 7.17
CA ARG A 253 -6.92 2.38 7.75
C ARG A 253 -7.29 1.34 6.71
N PHE A 254 -6.57 0.25 6.73
CA PHE A 254 -6.76 -0.90 5.88
C PHE A 254 -7.13 -2.12 6.72
N TYR A 255 -8.14 -2.86 6.29
CA TYR A 255 -8.45 -4.21 6.72
C TYR A 255 -8.52 -5.11 5.50
N GLY A 256 -7.84 -6.24 5.49
CA GLY A 256 -7.90 -7.08 4.32
C GLY A 256 -7.25 -8.44 4.44
N THR A 257 -7.40 -9.19 3.37
CA THR A 257 -6.79 -10.49 3.11
C THR A 257 -6.13 -10.45 1.73
N ASP A 258 -5.66 -11.59 1.22
CA ASP A 258 -5.16 -11.68 -0.16
C ASP A 258 -6.23 -11.32 -1.22
N ASN A 259 -7.53 -11.45 -0.90
CA ASN A 259 -8.63 -11.28 -1.84
C ASN A 259 -9.59 -10.13 -1.50
N LEU A 260 -9.53 -9.59 -0.29
CA LEU A 260 -10.43 -8.55 0.21
C LEU A 260 -9.62 -7.35 0.65
N ALA A 261 -10.11 -6.15 0.33
CA ALA A 261 -9.51 -4.89 0.75
C ALA A 261 -10.61 -3.90 1.17
N TYR A 262 -10.60 -3.50 2.41
CA TYR A 262 -11.55 -2.55 2.99
C TYR A 262 -10.78 -1.39 3.60
N TYR A 263 -11.17 -0.17 3.26
CA TYR A 263 -10.50 1.04 3.74
C TYR A 263 -11.46 1.95 4.48
N THR A 264 -10.98 2.51 5.58
CA THR A 264 -11.68 3.57 6.33
C THR A 264 -10.76 4.77 6.52
N ALA A 265 -11.33 5.94 6.76
CA ALA A 265 -10.56 7.15 6.98
C ALA A 265 -11.07 7.89 8.23
N HIS A 266 -10.15 8.24 9.12
CA HIS A 266 -10.45 8.92 10.37
C HIS A 266 -9.54 10.13 10.57
N MET A 267 -10.01 11.13 11.29
CA MET A 267 -9.21 12.32 11.61
C MET A 267 -8.07 12.01 12.58
N GLN A 268 -8.18 10.95 13.38
CA GLN A 268 -7.19 10.57 14.39
C GLN A 268 -6.97 9.06 14.42
N LYS A 269 -5.72 8.66 14.72
CA LYS A 269 -5.38 7.27 15.01
C LYS A 269 -5.57 7.03 16.52
N ASN A 270 -6.80 6.73 16.91
CA ASN A 270 -7.19 6.49 18.30
C ASN A 270 -8.22 5.34 18.40
N LYS A 271 -8.56 4.95 19.62
CA LYS A 271 -9.49 3.86 19.89
C LYS A 271 -10.89 4.16 19.36
N GLU A 272 -11.36 5.40 19.51
CA GLU A 272 -12.68 5.82 19.04
C GLU A 272 -12.81 5.58 17.53
N GLY A 273 -11.80 5.96 16.73
CA GLY A 273 -11.79 5.69 15.30
C GLY A 273 -11.72 4.19 14.95
N LEU A 274 -11.09 3.35 15.81
CA LEU A 274 -11.13 1.89 15.65
C LEU A 274 -12.52 1.32 15.92
N ASP A 275 -13.19 1.85 16.91
CA ASP A 275 -14.53 1.42 17.31
C ASP A 275 -15.61 1.85 16.30
N GLU A 276 -15.45 3.04 15.67
CA GLU A 276 -16.34 3.53 14.59
C GLU A 276 -16.34 2.62 13.36
N ASP A 277 -15.24 1.92 13.08
CA ASP A 277 -15.19 0.94 11.99
C ASP A 277 -16.09 -0.27 12.23
N GLU A 278 -16.40 -0.59 13.49
CA GLU A 278 -17.20 -1.75 13.91
C GLU A 278 -16.72 -3.06 13.27
N ILE A 279 -15.41 -3.25 13.19
CA ILE A 279 -14.78 -4.47 12.66
C ILE A 279 -14.12 -5.22 13.81
N LEU A 280 -13.12 -4.60 14.47
CA LEU A 280 -12.25 -5.29 15.43
C LEU A 280 -13.02 -5.87 16.64
N LYS A 281 -14.05 -5.18 17.11
CA LYS A 281 -14.91 -5.65 18.22
C LYS A 281 -15.79 -6.86 17.84
N LEU A 282 -16.05 -7.03 16.54
CA LEU A 282 -16.93 -8.08 16.04
C LEU A 282 -16.17 -9.32 15.55
N LEU A 283 -14.84 -9.27 15.56
CA LEU A 283 -14.02 -10.42 15.14
C LEU A 283 -14.14 -11.56 16.14
N PRO A 284 -14.27 -12.82 15.66
CA PRO A 284 -14.20 -14.02 16.50
C PRO A 284 -12.86 -14.12 17.24
N LYS A 285 -12.86 -14.81 18.38
CA LYS A 285 -11.65 -15.02 19.21
C LYS A 285 -10.54 -15.76 18.49
N GLU A 286 -10.90 -16.67 17.62
CA GLU A 286 -10.02 -17.51 16.82
C GLU A 286 -9.50 -16.80 15.56
N THR A 287 -9.93 -15.56 15.30
CA THR A 287 -9.40 -14.77 14.20
C THR A 287 -8.00 -14.28 14.54
N ILE A 288 -7.04 -14.55 13.68
CA ILE A 288 -5.67 -14.01 13.77
C ILE A 288 -5.64 -12.66 13.05
N VAL A 289 -5.25 -11.60 13.76
CA VAL A 289 -5.09 -10.26 13.17
C VAL A 289 -3.63 -9.87 13.16
N GLU A 290 -3.06 -9.77 11.95
CA GLU A 290 -1.70 -9.28 11.76
C GLU A 290 -1.70 -7.75 11.69
N HIS A 291 -0.97 -7.09 12.60
CA HIS A 291 -0.88 -5.63 12.68
C HIS A 291 0.50 -5.15 13.18
N ASP A 292 0.74 -3.83 13.16
CA ASP A 292 1.92 -3.23 13.80
C ASP A 292 1.79 -3.34 15.35
N HIS A 293 2.93 -3.23 16.06
CA HIS A 293 2.96 -3.32 17.53
C HIS A 293 2.64 -1.99 18.23
N ASN A 294 1.76 -1.16 17.65
CA ASN A 294 1.27 0.03 18.34
C ASN A 294 0.44 -0.35 19.57
N LYS A 295 0.69 0.30 20.71
CA LYS A 295 -0.01 0.00 21.98
C LYS A 295 -1.54 0.04 21.87
N VAL A 296 -2.09 0.89 21.01
CA VAL A 296 -3.54 1.00 20.81
C VAL A 296 -4.13 -0.28 20.22
N ASN A 297 -3.31 -1.07 19.52
CA ASN A 297 -3.74 -2.30 18.87
C ASN A 297 -3.91 -3.46 19.86
N TYR A 298 -3.19 -3.44 20.97
CA TYR A 298 -3.31 -4.42 22.08
C TYR A 298 -4.34 -3.99 23.11
N ASN A 299 -5.58 -3.84 22.67
CA ASN A 299 -6.68 -3.43 23.56
C ASN A 299 -7.40 -4.68 24.09
N GLU A 300 -7.57 -4.77 25.42
CA GLU A 300 -8.23 -5.89 26.09
C GLU A 300 -9.70 -6.09 25.69
N GLU A 301 -10.34 -5.06 25.12
CA GLU A 301 -11.70 -5.16 24.61
C GLU A 301 -11.80 -5.98 23.30
N TYR A 302 -10.68 -6.11 22.57
CA TYR A 302 -10.61 -6.91 21.35
C TYR A 302 -10.19 -8.34 21.70
N GLN A 303 -10.93 -9.33 21.20
CA GLN A 303 -10.78 -10.72 21.63
C GLN A 303 -10.03 -11.60 20.62
N PHE A 304 -9.66 -11.07 19.48
CA PHE A 304 -8.93 -11.81 18.45
C PHE A 304 -7.49 -12.13 18.88
N GLU A 305 -6.85 -13.06 18.20
CA GLU A 305 -5.44 -13.39 18.41
C GLU A 305 -4.54 -12.37 17.67
N ASN A 306 -3.61 -11.77 18.41
CA ASN A 306 -2.68 -10.79 17.85
C ASN A 306 -1.50 -11.48 17.19
N ALA A 307 -1.18 -11.10 15.95
CA ALA A 307 0.05 -11.43 15.25
C ALA A 307 0.79 -10.16 14.85
N GLU A 308 2.09 -10.10 15.13
CA GLU A 308 2.88 -8.94 14.73
C GLU A 308 3.29 -9.00 13.26
N CYS A 309 3.18 -7.87 12.58
CA CYS A 309 3.60 -7.76 11.20
C CYS A 309 5.11 -7.94 11.08
N ASN A 310 5.53 -8.99 10.40
CA ASN A 310 6.95 -9.29 10.17
C ASN A 310 7.72 -8.14 9.51
N ARG A 311 7.09 -7.34 8.68
CA ARG A 311 7.73 -6.17 8.06
C ARG A 311 8.11 -5.11 9.09
N HIS A 312 7.22 -4.82 10.03
CA HIS A 312 7.47 -3.88 11.13
C HIS A 312 8.55 -4.42 12.05
N LEU A 313 8.43 -5.69 12.45
CA LEU A 313 9.44 -6.36 13.29
C LEU A 313 10.83 -6.33 12.65
N MET A 314 10.95 -6.62 11.34
CA MET A 314 12.22 -6.54 10.61
C MET A 314 12.81 -5.12 10.61
N SER A 315 11.99 -4.09 10.54
CA SER A 315 12.42 -2.68 10.60
C SER A 315 12.95 -2.32 11.99
N ASP A 316 12.28 -2.77 13.05
CA ASP A 316 12.73 -2.52 14.42
C ASP A 316 14.00 -3.29 14.78
N LEU A 317 14.09 -4.53 14.34
CA LEU A 317 15.36 -5.29 14.47
C LEU A 317 16.50 -4.58 13.73
N GLN A 318 16.24 -4.00 12.55
CA GLN A 318 17.27 -3.21 11.85
C GLN A 318 17.68 -1.98 12.65
N LYS A 319 16.72 -1.31 13.29
CA LYS A 319 16.98 -0.17 14.17
C LYS A 319 17.86 -0.56 15.36
N VAL A 320 17.63 -1.73 15.97
CA VAL A 320 18.48 -2.28 17.04
C VAL A 320 19.89 -2.53 16.53
N VAL A 321 20.04 -3.15 15.34
CA VAL A 321 21.35 -3.39 14.71
C VAL A 321 22.09 -2.06 14.46
N ASP A 322 21.41 -1.07 13.87
CA ASP A 322 22.02 0.19 13.47
C ASP A 322 22.43 1.08 14.64
N ASN A 323 21.70 1.03 15.76
CA ASN A 323 21.94 1.91 16.91
C ASN A 323 22.72 1.25 18.05
N LEU A 324 22.52 -0.05 18.28
CA LEU A 324 23.08 -0.78 19.41
C LEU A 324 24.10 -1.83 18.98
N ASN A 325 24.15 -2.13 17.68
CA ASN A 325 25.02 -3.18 17.12
C ASN A 325 24.86 -4.56 17.79
N HIS A 326 23.65 -4.85 18.30
CA HIS A 326 23.37 -6.12 18.96
C HIS A 326 23.29 -7.26 17.95
N SER A 327 23.99 -8.34 18.25
CA SER A 327 24.10 -9.47 17.33
C SER A 327 22.84 -10.33 17.32
N TRP A 328 22.11 -10.44 18.45
CA TRP A 328 20.84 -11.16 18.51
C TRP A 328 19.80 -10.63 17.52
N ALA A 329 19.73 -9.30 17.34
CA ALA A 329 18.77 -8.68 16.43
C ALA A 329 19.10 -9.03 14.97
N LYS A 330 20.38 -9.15 14.61
CA LYS A 330 20.81 -9.63 13.30
C LYS A 330 20.42 -11.09 13.10
N ASP A 331 20.69 -11.94 14.11
CA ASP A 331 20.37 -13.38 14.06
C ASP A 331 18.86 -13.61 13.92
N LEU A 332 18.03 -12.83 14.63
CA LEU A 332 16.57 -12.91 14.52
C LEU A 332 16.07 -12.51 13.14
N LYS A 333 16.62 -11.44 12.55
CA LYS A 333 16.31 -11.05 11.16
C LYS A 333 16.64 -12.16 10.16
N GLU A 334 17.80 -12.82 10.33
CA GLU A 334 18.16 -13.93 9.47
C GLU A 334 17.22 -15.13 9.65
N LEU A 335 16.81 -15.43 10.89
CA LEU A 335 15.86 -16.50 11.18
C LEU A 335 14.51 -16.23 10.50
N LEU A 336 13.92 -15.05 10.70
CA LEU A 336 12.65 -14.65 10.06
C LEU A 336 12.73 -14.72 8.53
N SER A 337 13.87 -14.29 7.96
CA SER A 337 14.09 -14.39 6.51
C SER A 337 14.13 -15.85 6.03
N LYS A 338 14.77 -16.75 6.79
CA LYS A 338 14.83 -18.19 6.50
C LYS A 338 13.46 -18.85 6.60
N MET A 339 12.69 -18.50 7.63
CA MET A 339 11.30 -18.97 7.80
C MET A 339 10.43 -18.54 6.61
N ASN A 340 10.50 -17.27 6.21
CA ASN A 340 9.73 -16.78 5.06
C ASN A 340 10.13 -17.46 3.74
N LYS A 341 11.42 -17.69 3.50
CA LYS A 341 11.90 -18.45 2.33
C LYS A 341 11.34 -19.88 2.32
N ARG A 342 11.35 -20.56 3.47
CA ARG A 342 10.80 -21.92 3.60
C ARG A 342 9.30 -21.93 3.36
N ARG A 343 8.55 -20.97 3.96
CA ARG A 343 7.12 -20.78 3.70
C ARG A 343 6.84 -20.63 2.21
N ASN A 344 7.53 -19.72 1.53
CA ASN A 344 7.34 -19.49 0.10
C ASN A 344 7.66 -20.72 -0.76
N TRP A 345 8.64 -21.53 -0.34
CA TRP A 345 8.94 -22.80 -1.00
C TRP A 345 7.82 -23.83 -0.79
N LEU A 346 7.27 -23.92 0.43
CA LEU A 346 6.13 -24.81 0.75
C LEU A 346 4.88 -24.44 -0.05
N ILE A 347 4.55 -23.14 -0.15
CA ILE A 347 3.43 -22.64 -0.98
C ILE A 347 3.59 -23.07 -2.43
N LYS A 348 4.79 -22.96 -3.01
CA LYS A 348 5.08 -23.42 -4.38
C LYS A 348 4.94 -24.94 -4.55
N LYS A 349 4.92 -25.68 -3.47
CA LYS A 349 4.70 -27.13 -3.41
C LYS A 349 3.29 -27.49 -2.96
N GLU A 350 2.39 -26.48 -2.94
CA GLU A 350 0.98 -26.64 -2.53
C GLU A 350 0.81 -27.19 -1.10
N LYS A 351 1.83 -27.00 -0.24
CA LYS A 351 1.76 -27.34 1.18
C LYS A 351 1.25 -26.12 1.97
N THR A 352 0.33 -26.38 2.91
CA THR A 352 -0.32 -25.36 3.75
C THR A 352 0.35 -25.16 5.10
N GLU A 353 1.22 -26.09 5.50
CA GLU A 353 1.83 -26.14 6.84
C GLU A 353 3.33 -26.42 6.75
N PHE A 354 4.06 -26.01 7.79
CA PHE A 354 5.44 -26.42 7.99
C PHE A 354 5.51 -27.89 8.44
N GLU A 355 6.55 -28.59 8.05
CA GLU A 355 6.85 -29.90 8.61
C GLU A 355 7.33 -29.74 10.07
N GLN A 356 7.00 -30.71 10.94
CA GLN A 356 7.35 -30.65 12.37
C GLN A 356 8.84 -30.49 12.60
N GLU A 357 9.67 -31.06 11.74
CA GLU A 357 11.15 -30.90 11.81
C GLU A 357 11.58 -29.46 11.55
N ASP A 358 10.92 -28.73 10.62
CA ASP A 358 11.19 -27.32 10.38
C ASP A 358 10.80 -26.49 11.60
N LEU A 359 9.62 -26.73 12.19
CA LEU A 359 9.14 -26.02 13.38
C LEU A 359 10.11 -26.18 14.54
N ASN A 360 10.48 -27.42 14.89
CA ASN A 360 11.44 -27.69 15.97
C ASN A 360 12.77 -26.97 15.77
N LYS A 361 13.31 -26.99 14.53
CA LYS A 361 14.53 -26.25 14.19
C LYS A 361 14.41 -24.73 14.34
N PHE A 362 13.25 -24.18 14.02
CA PHE A 362 13.02 -22.74 14.15
C PHE A 362 12.84 -22.35 15.62
N GLU A 363 12.12 -23.13 16.40
CA GLU A 363 11.92 -22.93 17.85
C GLU A 363 13.23 -23.00 18.63
N ASP A 364 14.08 -24.00 18.36
CA ASP A 364 15.39 -24.13 18.98
C ASP A 364 16.29 -22.90 18.69
N LYS A 365 16.29 -22.44 17.44
CA LYS A 365 17.03 -21.24 17.05
C LYS A 365 16.50 -19.98 17.71
N LEU A 366 15.17 -19.83 17.76
CA LEU A 366 14.52 -18.68 18.40
C LEU A 366 14.88 -18.63 19.88
N SER A 367 14.78 -19.77 20.59
CA SER A 367 15.14 -19.88 22.01
C SER A 367 16.58 -19.46 22.28
N ASN A 368 17.53 -19.90 21.44
CA ASN A 368 18.94 -19.51 21.56
C ASN A 368 19.15 -18.01 21.30
N ILE A 369 18.42 -17.42 20.34
CA ILE A 369 18.50 -15.99 20.06
C ILE A 369 17.93 -15.18 21.22
N ILE A 370 16.83 -15.62 21.84
CA ILE A 370 16.24 -14.98 23.01
C ILE A 370 17.21 -14.99 24.18
N LEU A 371 17.86 -16.10 24.48
CA LEU A 371 18.89 -16.17 25.52
C LEU A 371 20.02 -15.18 25.27
N LYS A 372 20.53 -15.14 24.05
CA LYS A 372 21.55 -14.19 23.62
C LYS A 372 21.07 -12.72 23.76
N ALA A 373 19.82 -12.45 23.45
CA ALA A 373 19.23 -11.13 23.64
C ALA A 373 19.21 -10.70 25.11
N TYR A 374 18.90 -11.60 26.03
CA TYR A 374 18.99 -11.33 27.48
C TYR A 374 20.42 -11.05 27.92
N GLU A 375 21.41 -11.69 27.35
CA GLU A 375 22.82 -11.46 27.68
C GLU A 375 23.33 -10.11 27.16
N GLU A 376 22.99 -9.76 25.91
CA GLU A 376 23.42 -8.49 25.30
C GLU A 376 22.68 -7.25 25.82
N ASN A 377 21.57 -7.41 26.52
CA ASN A 377 20.78 -6.30 27.12
C ASN A 377 20.94 -6.16 28.64
N LYS A 378 21.85 -6.90 29.26
CA LYS A 378 22.27 -6.72 30.66
C LYS A 378 23.18 -5.51 30.79
#